data_404a9b615aa998493a97caa56477db2e
#
_entry.id   404a9b615aa998493a97caa56477db2e
#
_cell.length_a   1.000
_cell.length_b   1.000
_cell.length_c   1.000
_cell.angle_alpha   90.00
_cell.angle_beta   90.00
_cell.angle_gamma   90.00
#
_symmetry.space_group_name_H-M   'P 1'
#
loop_
_entity.id
_entity.type
_entity.pdbx_description
1 polymer ?
#
loop_
_entity_poly.entity_id
_entity_poly.type
_entity_poly.pdbx_seq_one_letter_code
_entity_poly.pdbx_strand_id
1 'polypeptide(L)'
;MKKLIILLLTITLAFYYPATASAAVHTSSTISKTFEDGSYIETKITTTPVYSTRSTTSTITGKKTNTYKNSAGNAVWSVTVTGTFTYNGSSATCTSSTVSATSYNSNWKISSSSASKSGATANATATAKKYSNGICIKSMTQSVSLTCSKNGTLS
;
A
#
# COMPACT_ATOMS: atom_id res chain seq x y z
N MET A 1 27.95 73.03 14.22
CA MET A 1 26.92 72.05 14.61
C MET A 1 26.93 70.94 13.56
N LYS A 2 27.58 69.79 13.86
CA LYS A 2 27.71 68.66 12.93
C LYS A 2 26.57 67.68 13.26
N LYS A 3 25.63 67.50 12.32
CA LYS A 3 24.56 66.51 12.44
C LYS A 3 25.09 65.10 12.10
N LEU A 4 25.12 64.24 13.10
CA LEU A 4 25.48 62.82 12.95
C LEU A 4 24.27 62.07 12.39
N ILE A 5 24.34 61.57 11.17
CA ILE A 5 23.31 60.69 10.59
C ILE A 5 23.67 59.25 10.94
N ILE A 6 22.91 58.64 11.84
CA ILE A 6 23.02 57.23 12.22
C ILE A 6 22.20 56.45 11.17
N LEU A 7 22.90 55.71 10.27
CA LEU A 7 22.33 54.81 9.32
C LEU A 7 22.01 53.47 10.02
N LEU A 8 20.74 53.24 10.31
CA LEU A 8 20.28 51.98 10.91
C LEU A 8 20.20 50.90 9.84
N LEU A 9 21.20 50.00 9.77
CA LEU A 9 21.23 48.85 8.87
C LEU A 9 20.39 47.73 9.47
N THR A 10 19.13 47.57 9.05
CA THR A 10 18.29 46.44 9.45
C THR A 10 18.66 45.20 8.64
N ILE A 11 19.39 44.25 9.23
CA ILE A 11 19.66 42.97 8.66
C ILE A 11 18.43 42.11 8.84
N THR A 12 17.62 41.90 7.77
CA THR A 12 16.54 40.92 7.73
C THR A 12 17.14 39.54 7.49
N LEU A 13 17.25 38.75 8.57
CA LEU A 13 17.61 37.33 8.48
C LEU A 13 16.39 36.59 7.89
N ALA A 14 16.41 36.28 6.60
CA ALA A 14 15.44 35.39 5.99
C ALA A 14 15.74 33.96 6.44
N PHE A 15 14.94 33.45 7.38
CA PHE A 15 14.96 32.03 7.72
C PHE A 15 14.40 31.21 6.54
N TYR A 16 15.29 30.63 5.76
CA TYR A 16 14.92 29.58 4.80
C TYR A 16 14.54 28.33 5.60
N TYR A 17 13.25 28.10 5.80
CA TYR A 17 12.76 26.79 6.24
C TYR A 17 12.81 25.86 5.01
N PRO A 18 13.58 24.77 5.04
CA PRO A 18 13.48 23.76 3.98
C PRO A 18 12.09 23.15 4.04
N ALA A 19 11.31 23.36 2.99
CA ALA A 19 10.03 22.68 2.81
C ALA A 19 10.33 21.18 2.70
N THR A 20 10.02 20.41 3.74
CA THR A 20 10.04 18.95 3.69
C THR A 20 8.91 18.52 2.74
N ALA A 21 9.27 18.13 1.52
CA ALA A 21 8.32 17.54 0.59
C ALA A 21 7.84 16.21 1.19
N SER A 22 6.64 16.22 1.77
CA SER A 22 5.97 14.99 2.21
C SER A 22 5.55 14.22 0.96
N ALA A 23 6.02 12.98 0.83
CA ALA A 23 5.61 12.10 -0.25
C ALA A 23 4.10 11.82 -0.13
N ALA A 24 3.32 12.28 -1.11
CA ALA A 24 1.87 12.05 -1.11
C ALA A 24 1.55 10.56 -1.26
N VAL A 25 0.80 10.01 -0.30
CA VAL A 25 0.27 8.64 -0.38
C VAL A 25 -0.85 8.63 -1.42
N HIS A 26 -0.66 7.88 -2.49
CA HIS A 26 -1.69 7.67 -3.51
C HIS A 26 -2.50 6.40 -3.19
N THR A 27 -3.83 6.50 -3.21
CA THR A 27 -4.73 5.38 -2.95
C THR A 27 -5.78 5.29 -4.03
N SER A 28 -5.99 4.08 -4.58
CA SER A 28 -7.09 3.73 -5.48
C SER A 28 -7.88 2.54 -4.93
N SER A 29 -9.20 2.49 -5.19
CA SER A 29 -10.07 1.39 -4.77
C SER A 29 -11.02 1.01 -5.90
N THR A 30 -11.24 -0.29 -6.11
CA THR A 30 -12.14 -0.86 -7.11
C THR A 30 -12.82 -2.11 -6.57
N ILE A 31 -14.06 -2.41 -7.04
CA ILE A 31 -14.70 -3.70 -6.80
C ILE A 31 -14.17 -4.68 -7.85
N SER A 32 -13.48 -5.73 -7.42
CA SER A 32 -12.84 -6.70 -8.31
C SER A 32 -13.70 -7.94 -8.56
N LYS A 33 -14.65 -8.24 -7.68
CA LYS A 33 -15.56 -9.39 -7.81
C LYS A 33 -16.82 -9.18 -6.99
N THR A 34 -17.99 -9.54 -7.54
CA THR A 34 -19.28 -9.59 -6.83
C THR A 34 -19.78 -11.03 -6.82
N PHE A 35 -20.44 -11.47 -5.75
CA PHE A 35 -21.03 -12.80 -5.57
C PHE A 35 -22.55 -12.69 -5.64
N GLU A 36 -23.24 -13.83 -5.87
CA GLU A 36 -24.70 -13.92 -5.98
C GLU A 36 -25.43 -13.46 -4.73
N ASP A 37 -24.82 -13.65 -3.54
CA ASP A 37 -25.37 -13.22 -2.25
C ASP A 37 -25.20 -11.69 -1.99
N GLY A 38 -24.75 -10.93 -2.99
CA GLY A 38 -24.48 -9.49 -2.90
C GLY A 38 -23.19 -9.14 -2.16
N SER A 39 -22.45 -10.13 -1.64
CA SER A 39 -21.13 -9.89 -1.09
C SER A 39 -20.12 -9.61 -2.21
N TYR A 40 -19.01 -8.95 -1.90
CA TYR A 40 -18.04 -8.54 -2.91
C TYR A 40 -16.61 -8.47 -2.38
N ILE A 41 -15.65 -8.42 -3.29
CA ILE A 41 -14.25 -8.15 -3.00
C ILE A 41 -13.92 -6.73 -3.47
N GLU A 42 -13.51 -5.90 -2.53
CA GLU A 42 -12.91 -4.60 -2.80
C GLU A 42 -11.39 -4.73 -2.84
N THR A 43 -10.77 -4.23 -3.91
CA THR A 43 -9.32 -4.17 -4.07
C THR A 43 -8.86 -2.72 -3.89
N LYS A 44 -7.91 -2.50 -2.97
CA LYS A 44 -7.32 -1.19 -2.69
C LYS A 44 -5.82 -1.26 -2.92
N ILE A 45 -5.26 -0.28 -3.67
CA ILE A 45 -3.82 -0.09 -3.84
C ILE A 45 -3.41 1.19 -3.12
N THR A 46 -2.36 1.10 -2.32
CA THR A 46 -1.75 2.24 -1.63
C THR A 46 -0.26 2.29 -1.95
N THR A 47 0.21 3.42 -2.45
CA THR A 47 1.60 3.65 -2.84
C THR A 47 2.22 4.70 -1.94
N THR A 48 3.41 4.40 -1.43
CA THR A 48 4.25 5.36 -0.72
C THR A 48 5.54 5.55 -1.52
N PRO A 49 5.69 6.65 -2.26
CA PRO A 49 6.92 6.90 -3.01
C PRO A 49 8.09 7.17 -2.06
N VAL A 50 9.25 6.59 -2.37
CA VAL A 50 10.53 6.90 -1.72
C VAL A 50 11.39 7.61 -2.75
N TYR A 51 11.67 8.89 -2.53
CA TYR A 51 12.52 9.67 -3.44
C TYR A 51 13.99 9.39 -3.16
N SER A 52 14.73 8.94 -4.19
CA SER A 52 16.19 8.87 -4.16
C SER A 52 16.76 9.96 -5.07
N THR A 53 17.52 10.89 -4.52
CA THR A 53 17.98 12.11 -5.22
C THR A 53 19.22 11.95 -6.07
N ARG A 54 19.88 10.77 -6.13
CA ARG A 54 21.15 10.56 -6.86
C ARG A 54 21.42 9.15 -7.40
N SER A 55 20.43 8.26 -7.46
CA SER A 55 20.62 6.90 -7.99
C SER A 55 19.96 6.75 -9.36
N THR A 56 20.59 6.04 -10.28
CA THR A 56 19.97 5.56 -11.52
C THR A 56 18.86 4.53 -11.25
N THR A 57 18.78 4.03 -10.02
CA THR A 57 17.79 3.08 -9.55
C THR A 57 16.96 3.71 -8.42
N SER A 58 15.66 3.70 -8.57
CA SER A 58 14.70 4.18 -7.57
C SER A 58 14.05 2.99 -6.84
N THR A 59 13.56 3.24 -5.62
CA THR A 59 12.84 2.25 -4.82
C THR A 59 11.43 2.75 -4.53
N ILE A 60 10.46 1.84 -4.59
CA ILE A 60 9.07 2.11 -4.23
C ILE A 60 8.52 0.97 -3.38
N THR A 61 7.71 1.31 -2.37
CA THR A 61 6.97 0.34 -1.57
C THR A 61 5.48 0.61 -1.73
N GLY A 62 4.71 -0.46 -1.93
CA GLY A 62 3.27 -0.36 -2.02
C GLY A 62 2.56 -1.53 -1.38
N LYS A 63 1.25 -1.34 -1.20
CA LYS A 63 0.34 -2.35 -0.65
C LYS A 63 -0.84 -2.52 -1.59
N LYS A 64 -1.25 -3.78 -1.78
CA LYS A 64 -2.51 -4.10 -2.43
C LYS A 64 -3.31 -5.01 -1.52
N THR A 65 -4.54 -4.61 -1.22
CA THR A 65 -5.41 -5.31 -0.27
C THR A 65 -6.67 -5.76 -0.98
N ASN A 66 -7.02 -7.03 -0.85
CA ASN A 66 -8.33 -7.55 -1.18
C ASN A 66 -9.12 -7.69 0.12
N THR A 67 -10.27 -7.02 0.20
CA THR A 67 -11.19 -7.10 1.34
C THR A 67 -12.48 -7.76 0.90
N TYR A 68 -12.81 -8.91 1.49
CA TYR A 68 -14.12 -9.51 1.34
C TYR A 68 -15.12 -8.76 2.24
N LYS A 69 -16.17 -8.22 1.62
CA LYS A 69 -17.26 -7.48 2.27
C LYS A 69 -18.57 -8.23 2.09
N ASN A 70 -19.43 -8.17 3.11
CA ASN A 70 -20.78 -8.68 2.98
C ASN A 70 -21.68 -7.77 2.13
N SER A 71 -22.91 -8.16 1.84
CA SER A 71 -23.87 -7.37 1.06
C SER A 71 -24.22 -6.01 1.67
N ALA A 72 -24.04 -5.85 2.99
CA ALA A 72 -24.21 -4.56 3.69
C ALA A 72 -22.96 -3.67 3.63
N GLY A 73 -21.87 -4.10 2.95
CA GLY A 73 -20.63 -3.35 2.81
C GLY A 73 -19.65 -3.47 3.98
N ASN A 74 -19.96 -4.27 4.99
CA ASN A 74 -19.07 -4.47 6.14
C ASN A 74 -17.92 -5.40 5.77
N ALA A 75 -16.71 -5.02 6.17
CA ALA A 75 -15.52 -5.86 6.00
C ALA A 75 -15.65 -7.14 6.84
N VAL A 76 -15.38 -8.29 6.23
CA VAL A 76 -15.43 -9.61 6.85
C VAL A 76 -14.01 -10.11 7.12
N TRP A 77 -13.16 -10.09 6.12
CA TRP A 77 -11.74 -10.40 6.23
C TRP A 77 -10.96 -9.82 5.05
N SER A 78 -9.66 -9.66 5.19
CA SER A 78 -8.80 -9.13 4.14
C SER A 78 -7.48 -9.88 4.04
N VAL A 79 -6.86 -9.80 2.86
CA VAL A 79 -5.46 -10.16 2.61
C VAL A 79 -4.76 -8.99 1.94
N THR A 80 -3.57 -8.68 2.42
CA THR A 80 -2.71 -7.60 1.92
C THR A 80 -1.36 -8.16 1.51
N VAL A 81 -0.91 -7.84 0.30
CA VAL A 81 0.49 -7.94 -0.08
C VAL A 81 1.17 -6.59 0.14
N THR A 82 2.35 -6.59 0.75
CA THR A 82 3.25 -5.44 0.76
C THR A 82 4.47 -5.80 -0.08
N GLY A 83 4.72 -5.05 -1.15
CA GLY A 83 5.85 -5.23 -2.05
C GLY A 83 6.81 -4.06 -1.99
N THR A 84 8.12 -4.34 -1.96
CA THR A 84 9.17 -3.36 -2.21
C THR A 84 9.84 -3.68 -3.53
N PHE A 85 10.02 -2.66 -4.35
CA PHE A 85 10.50 -2.80 -5.73
C PHE A 85 11.62 -1.80 -5.99
N THR A 86 12.59 -2.23 -6.81
CA THR A 86 13.56 -1.34 -7.46
C THR A 86 13.23 -1.21 -8.93
N TYR A 87 13.41 -0.02 -9.51
CA TYR A 87 13.17 0.25 -10.93
C TYR A 87 14.12 1.34 -11.46
N ASN A 88 14.37 1.33 -12.79
CA ASN A 88 15.38 2.21 -13.40
C ASN A 88 14.99 2.74 -14.80
N GLY A 89 13.70 2.71 -15.15
CA GLY A 89 13.22 3.12 -16.48
C GLY A 89 13.30 2.03 -17.57
N SER A 90 14.15 1.01 -17.36
CA SER A 90 14.31 -0.12 -18.29
C SER A 90 13.69 -1.41 -17.73
N SER A 91 13.82 -1.63 -16.43
CA SER A 91 13.32 -2.81 -15.72
C SER A 91 12.81 -2.46 -14.33
N ALA A 92 12.06 -3.39 -13.73
CA ALA A 92 11.68 -3.39 -12.33
C ALA A 92 11.90 -4.77 -11.73
N THR A 93 12.18 -4.82 -10.42
CA THR A 93 12.39 -6.07 -9.70
C THR A 93 11.75 -5.96 -8.31
N CYS A 94 10.99 -6.97 -7.90
CA CYS A 94 10.48 -7.11 -6.55
C CYS A 94 11.59 -7.58 -5.60
N THR A 95 12.00 -6.76 -4.67
CA THR A 95 13.06 -7.06 -3.70
C THR A 95 12.50 -7.71 -2.43
N SER A 96 11.27 -7.36 -2.04
CA SER A 96 10.60 -7.95 -0.87
C SER A 96 9.10 -8.12 -1.12
N SER A 97 8.54 -9.22 -0.59
CA SER A 97 7.10 -9.46 -0.54
C SER A 97 6.72 -10.00 0.83
N THR A 98 5.72 -9.38 1.45
CA THR A 98 5.17 -9.84 2.72
C THR A 98 3.64 -9.91 2.66
N VAL A 99 3.05 -10.74 3.51
CA VAL A 99 1.59 -10.92 3.62
C VAL A 99 1.10 -10.48 4.99
N SER A 100 -0.07 -9.86 5.01
CA SER A 100 -0.88 -9.68 6.21
C SER A 100 -2.31 -10.10 5.89
N ALA A 101 -2.94 -10.88 6.76
CA ALA A 101 -4.34 -11.26 6.63
C ALA A 101 -5.05 -11.02 7.95
N THR A 102 -6.25 -10.40 7.88
CA THR A 102 -7.00 -9.97 9.06
C THR A 102 -8.45 -10.41 8.93
N SER A 103 -9.01 -10.96 10.01
CA SER A 103 -10.45 -11.18 10.13
C SER A 103 -11.08 -10.07 10.96
N TYR A 104 -12.18 -9.50 10.46
CA TYR A 104 -13.00 -8.46 11.12
C TYR A 104 -14.30 -9.03 11.70
N ASN A 105 -14.54 -10.33 11.49
CA ASN A 105 -15.76 -11.01 11.93
C ASN A 105 -15.36 -12.23 12.78
N SER A 106 -15.93 -12.35 13.98
CA SER A 106 -15.61 -13.39 14.96
C SER A 106 -15.83 -14.82 14.44
N ASN A 107 -16.78 -14.99 13.51
CA ASN A 107 -17.09 -16.29 12.91
C ASN A 107 -16.11 -16.68 11.79
N TRP A 108 -15.25 -15.76 11.36
CA TRP A 108 -14.21 -16.03 10.38
C TRP A 108 -12.83 -16.07 11.03
N LYS A 109 -12.01 -17.03 10.63
CA LYS A 109 -10.64 -17.18 11.11
C LYS A 109 -9.70 -17.35 9.92
N ILE A 110 -8.56 -16.66 9.94
CA ILE A 110 -7.50 -16.89 8.96
C ILE A 110 -6.86 -18.25 9.30
N SER A 111 -6.85 -19.16 8.33
CA SER A 111 -6.30 -20.50 8.51
C SER A 111 -4.90 -20.65 7.93
N SER A 112 -4.56 -19.88 6.91
CA SER A 112 -3.21 -19.84 6.32
C SER A 112 -2.98 -18.54 5.60
N SER A 113 -1.72 -18.15 5.49
CA SER A 113 -1.27 -17.06 4.63
C SER A 113 0.17 -17.30 4.18
N SER A 114 0.49 -16.87 2.96
CA SER A 114 1.84 -17.00 2.39
C SER A 114 2.13 -15.82 1.47
N ALA A 115 3.41 -15.46 1.34
CA ALA A 115 3.88 -14.47 0.39
C ALA A 115 4.98 -15.06 -0.49
N SER A 116 5.04 -14.60 -1.73
CA SER A 116 6.11 -14.93 -2.68
C SER A 116 6.39 -13.75 -3.59
N LYS A 117 7.50 -13.80 -4.32
CA LYS A 117 7.84 -12.78 -5.32
C LYS A 117 8.37 -13.46 -6.59
N SER A 118 8.11 -12.83 -7.73
CA SER A 118 8.62 -13.29 -9.02
C SER A 118 8.79 -12.09 -9.95
N GLY A 119 9.97 -11.88 -10.50
CA GLY A 119 10.28 -10.74 -11.36
C GLY A 119 9.95 -9.41 -10.67
N ALA A 120 9.05 -8.64 -11.26
CA ALA A 120 8.57 -7.35 -10.75
C ALA A 120 7.25 -7.47 -9.97
N THR A 121 6.87 -8.66 -9.49
CA THR A 121 5.58 -8.93 -8.84
C THR A 121 5.78 -9.47 -7.44
N ALA A 122 5.07 -8.87 -6.48
CA ALA A 122 4.87 -9.36 -5.12
C ALA A 122 3.51 -10.06 -5.06
N ASN A 123 3.45 -11.27 -4.49
CA ASN A 123 2.24 -12.07 -4.37
C ASN A 123 1.96 -12.39 -2.91
N ALA A 124 0.68 -12.44 -2.56
CA ALA A 124 0.21 -12.97 -1.28
C ALA A 124 -1.05 -13.79 -1.49
N THR A 125 -1.19 -14.84 -0.71
CA THR A 125 -2.38 -15.68 -0.67
C THR A 125 -2.76 -15.91 0.77
N ALA A 126 -4.06 -15.88 1.07
CA ALA A 126 -4.59 -16.24 2.38
C ALA A 126 -5.89 -17.03 2.24
N THR A 127 -6.11 -17.95 3.18
CA THR A 127 -7.36 -18.71 3.32
C THR A 127 -8.02 -18.35 4.63
N ALA A 128 -9.30 -17.97 4.55
CA ALA A 128 -10.16 -17.76 5.69
C ALA A 128 -11.27 -18.80 5.75
N LYS A 129 -11.62 -19.26 6.96
CA LYS A 129 -12.66 -20.24 7.22
C LYS A 129 -13.76 -19.63 8.09
N LYS A 130 -15.02 -19.85 7.68
CA LYS A 130 -16.21 -19.46 8.46
C LYS A 130 -16.65 -20.63 9.32
N TYR A 131 -16.92 -20.33 10.58
CA TYR A 131 -17.41 -21.32 11.56
C TYR A 131 -18.82 -20.96 12.03
N SER A 132 -19.62 -22.00 12.28
CA SER A 132 -20.92 -21.93 12.98
C SER A 132 -20.99 -23.09 13.98
N ASN A 133 -21.26 -22.79 15.23
CA ASN A 133 -21.27 -23.78 16.33
C ASN A 133 -20.00 -24.67 16.35
N GLY A 134 -18.82 -24.07 16.09
CA GLY A 134 -17.55 -24.77 16.05
C GLY A 134 -17.27 -25.58 14.77
N ILE A 135 -18.22 -25.68 13.85
CA ILE A 135 -18.08 -26.42 12.58
C ILE A 135 -17.69 -25.45 11.47
N CYS A 136 -16.67 -25.81 10.68
CA CYS A 136 -16.29 -25.05 9.48
C CYS A 136 -17.35 -25.25 8.39
N ILE A 137 -18.06 -24.17 8.04
CA ILE A 137 -19.17 -24.20 7.05
C ILE A 137 -18.79 -23.56 5.70
N LYS A 138 -17.70 -22.80 5.63
CA LYS A 138 -17.21 -22.19 4.38
C LYS A 138 -15.69 -21.97 4.47
N SER A 139 -15.00 -22.21 3.38
CA SER A 139 -13.59 -21.88 3.22
C SER A 139 -13.42 -20.99 1.97
N MET A 140 -12.66 -19.91 2.07
CA MET A 140 -12.42 -18.99 0.97
C MET A 140 -10.95 -18.63 0.91
N THR A 141 -10.33 -18.82 -0.25
CA THR A 141 -8.96 -18.40 -0.54
C THR A 141 -8.97 -17.18 -1.44
N GLN A 142 -8.16 -16.19 -1.11
CA GLN A 142 -7.90 -15.04 -1.96
C GLN A 142 -6.40 -14.92 -2.22
N SER A 143 -6.08 -14.59 -3.47
CA SER A 143 -4.73 -14.22 -3.89
C SER A 143 -4.74 -12.76 -4.33
N VAL A 144 -3.66 -12.05 -4.03
CA VAL A 144 -3.45 -10.66 -4.41
C VAL A 144 -2.02 -10.49 -4.92
N SER A 145 -1.89 -9.82 -6.07
CA SER A 145 -0.61 -9.57 -6.74
C SER A 145 -0.42 -8.08 -6.95
N LEU A 146 0.74 -7.56 -6.60
CA LEU A 146 1.14 -6.18 -6.80
C LEU A 146 2.36 -6.18 -7.72
N THR A 147 2.22 -5.53 -8.88
CA THR A 147 3.28 -5.47 -9.90
C THR A 147 3.80 -4.05 -10.02
N CYS A 148 5.12 -3.91 -10.19
CA CYS A 148 5.79 -2.65 -10.45
C CYS A 148 6.22 -2.57 -11.92
N SER A 149 5.86 -1.47 -12.60
CA SER A 149 6.37 -1.17 -13.94
C SER A 149 7.82 -0.65 -13.88
N LYS A 150 8.48 -0.66 -15.04
CA LYS A 150 9.83 -0.08 -15.18
C LYS A 150 9.93 1.41 -14.78
N ASN A 151 8.80 2.12 -14.74
CA ASN A 151 8.70 3.53 -14.35
C ASN A 151 8.22 3.73 -12.91
N GLY A 152 8.07 2.65 -12.12
CA GLY A 152 7.65 2.72 -10.72
C GLY A 152 6.13 2.80 -10.50
N THR A 153 5.30 2.59 -11.54
CA THR A 153 3.85 2.52 -11.39
C THR A 153 3.46 1.16 -10.80
N LEU A 154 2.62 1.17 -9.75
CA LEU A 154 2.10 -0.03 -9.11
C LEU A 154 0.67 -0.35 -9.58
N SER A 155 0.40 -1.64 -9.85
CA SER A 155 -0.90 -2.15 -10.32
C SER A 155 -1.30 -3.47 -9.68
#